data_ac6bd59de252ccf4cd4d2046c245eff7
#
_entry.id   ac6bd59de252ccf4cd4d2046c245eff7
#
_cell.length_a   1.000
_cell.length_b   1.000
_cell.length_c   1.000
_cell.angle_alpha   90.00
_cell.angle_beta   90.00
_cell.angle_gamma   90.00
#
_symmetry.space_group_name_H-M   'P 1'
#
loop_
_entity.id
_entity.type
_entity.pdbx_description
1 polymer ?
#
loop_
_entity_poly.entity_id
_entity_poly.type
_entity_poly.pdbx_seq_one_letter_code
_entity_poly.pdbx_strand_id
1 'polypeptide(L)'
;MSDESSRLSLLWETIQRQEDYPIFRLTYLSRPVKPFTRADFDDIESKSVEANNARDVTGLLIVNNDRILQILEGREDAVRALYTKIEADRRHTVVKLVSAMEDEVRLLLTWSMVVRGLDGAPKHLLEQFDDVYDELLAAEGESEISIDQIDLFKEIALFGGIPPEPTRKVGAGS
;
A
#
# COMPACT_ATOMS: atom_id res chain seq x y z
N MET A 1 13.99 26.63 2.93
CA MET A 1 15.10 26.08 2.10
C MET A 1 15.67 24.75 2.63
N SER A 2 15.41 24.36 3.86
CA SER A 2 15.91 23.08 4.43
C SER A 2 15.06 21.84 4.14
N ASP A 3 13.78 22.00 3.79
CA ASP A 3 12.83 20.90 3.65
C ASP A 3 12.91 20.19 2.29
N GLU A 4 13.13 20.93 1.23
CA GLU A 4 13.19 20.40 -0.14
C GLU A 4 14.49 19.61 -0.40
N SER A 5 15.59 20.05 0.18
CA SER A 5 16.88 19.36 0.10
C SER A 5 16.86 18.03 0.87
N SER A 6 16.18 18.00 2.00
CA SER A 6 16.00 16.78 2.81
C SER A 6 15.08 15.77 2.11
N ARG A 7 14.05 16.24 1.42
CA ARG A 7 13.14 15.41 0.60
C ARG A 7 13.85 14.78 -0.59
N LEU A 8 14.67 15.55 -1.29
CA LEU A 8 15.47 15.06 -2.41
C LEU A 8 16.54 14.06 -1.95
N SER A 9 17.16 14.28 -0.79
CA SER A 9 18.14 13.36 -0.21
C SER A 9 17.51 12.03 0.15
N LEU A 10 16.31 12.03 0.77
CA LEU A 10 15.55 10.82 1.09
C LEU A 10 15.12 10.05 -0.17
N LEU A 11 14.71 10.77 -1.22
CA LEU A 11 14.40 10.17 -2.52
C LEU A 11 15.65 9.52 -3.14
N TRP A 12 16.80 10.17 -3.08
CA TRP A 12 18.06 9.64 -3.60
C TRP A 12 18.54 8.41 -2.83
N GLU A 13 18.47 8.42 -1.50
CA GLU A 13 18.83 7.26 -0.67
C GLU A 13 17.90 6.07 -0.94
N THR A 14 16.65 6.33 -1.23
CA THR A 14 15.67 5.30 -1.56
C THR A 14 15.89 4.71 -2.95
N ILE A 15 16.24 5.54 -3.94
CA ILE A 15 16.55 5.11 -5.32
C ILE A 15 17.88 4.30 -5.36
N GLN A 16 18.80 4.56 -4.45
CA GLN A 16 20.08 3.84 -4.38
C GLN A 16 20.02 2.56 -3.54
N ARG A 17 18.91 2.28 -2.88
CA ARG A 17 18.75 1.06 -2.11
C ARG A 17 18.48 -0.10 -3.06
N GLN A 18 19.53 -0.76 -3.50
CA GLN A 18 19.45 -2.03 -4.16
C GLN A 18 18.95 -3.05 -3.11
N GLU A 19 17.77 -3.58 -3.31
CA GLU A 19 17.26 -4.65 -2.45
C GLU A 19 18.12 -5.90 -2.67
N ASP A 20 18.44 -6.62 -1.58
CA ASP A 20 19.24 -7.85 -1.63
C ASP A 20 18.45 -9.05 -2.19
N TYR A 21 17.19 -8.83 -2.57
CA TYR A 21 16.26 -9.84 -3.07
C TYR A 21 15.25 -9.20 -4.04
N PRO A 22 14.65 -9.98 -4.95
CA PRO A 22 13.55 -9.49 -5.79
C PRO A 22 12.38 -9.03 -4.94
N ILE A 23 11.78 -7.90 -5.30
CA ILE A 23 10.57 -7.40 -4.66
C ILE A 23 9.37 -8.17 -5.19
N PHE A 24 8.63 -8.79 -4.30
CA PHE A 24 7.34 -9.38 -4.63
C PHE A 24 6.25 -8.36 -4.32
N ARG A 25 5.44 -8.05 -5.32
CA ARG A 25 4.29 -7.14 -5.18
C ARG A 25 2.99 -7.90 -5.35
N LEU A 26 2.09 -7.72 -4.39
CA LEU A 26 0.76 -8.29 -4.39
C LEU A 26 -0.27 -7.18 -4.28
N THR A 27 -1.22 -7.17 -5.21
CA THR A 27 -2.34 -6.21 -5.22
C THR A 27 -3.65 -6.98 -5.23
N TYR A 28 -4.57 -6.60 -4.36
CA TYR A 28 -5.88 -7.20 -4.31
C TYR A 28 -6.98 -6.18 -4.07
N LEU A 29 -8.20 -6.54 -4.47
CA LEU A 29 -9.44 -5.82 -4.20
C LEU A 29 -10.25 -6.57 -3.16
N SER A 30 -10.93 -5.82 -2.30
CA SER A 30 -11.77 -6.37 -1.27
C SER A 30 -12.97 -5.46 -1.00
N ARG A 31 -13.92 -5.97 -0.22
CA ARG A 31 -15.09 -5.21 0.26
C ARG A 31 -15.22 -5.34 1.75
N PRO A 32 -15.48 -4.24 2.48
CA PRO A 32 -15.72 -4.30 3.90
C PRO A 32 -17.08 -5.02 4.17
N VAL A 33 -17.14 -5.79 5.24
CA VAL A 33 -18.40 -6.43 5.70
C VAL A 33 -19.36 -5.38 6.22
N LYS A 34 -18.83 -4.32 6.82
CA LYS A 34 -19.55 -3.11 7.24
C LYS A 34 -18.63 -1.90 7.04
N PRO A 35 -19.17 -0.68 6.92
CA PRO A 35 -18.35 0.52 6.77
C PRO A 35 -17.28 0.62 7.86
N PHE A 36 -16.04 0.93 7.45
CA PHE A 36 -14.94 1.13 8.39
C PHE A 36 -15.14 2.43 9.17
N THR A 37 -14.92 2.35 10.47
CA THR A 37 -14.90 3.51 11.36
C THR A 37 -13.49 4.08 11.45
N ARG A 38 -13.35 5.28 12.02
CA ARG A 38 -12.03 5.85 12.33
C ARG A 38 -11.19 4.90 13.20
N ALA A 39 -11.82 4.27 14.18
CA ALA A 39 -11.15 3.30 15.04
C ALA A 39 -10.65 2.07 14.28
N ASP A 40 -11.38 1.62 13.25
CA ASP A 40 -10.91 0.53 12.38
C ASP A 40 -9.65 0.92 11.60
N PHE A 41 -9.61 2.14 11.04
CA PHE A 41 -8.41 2.65 10.36
C PHE A 41 -7.20 2.75 11.29
N ASP A 42 -7.39 3.33 12.46
CA ASP A 42 -6.31 3.50 13.44
C ASP A 42 -5.77 2.14 13.93
N ASP A 43 -6.64 1.14 14.14
CA ASP A 43 -6.25 -0.22 14.51
C ASP A 43 -5.49 -0.93 13.39
N ILE A 44 -5.98 -0.85 12.16
CA ILE A 44 -5.31 -1.44 10.99
C ILE A 44 -3.93 -0.81 10.80
N GLU A 45 -3.83 0.51 10.83
CA GLU A 45 -2.57 1.21 10.61
C GLU A 45 -1.54 0.85 11.67
N SER A 46 -1.89 0.95 12.95
CA SER A 46 -0.96 0.68 14.05
C SER A 46 -0.45 -0.77 14.07
N LYS A 47 -1.33 -1.74 13.93
CA LYS A 47 -0.97 -3.16 13.89
C LYS A 47 -0.16 -3.52 12.63
N SER A 48 -0.52 -2.94 11.50
CA SER A 48 0.16 -3.19 10.23
C SER A 48 1.56 -2.58 10.20
N VAL A 49 1.74 -1.35 10.69
CA VAL A 49 3.06 -0.71 10.76
C VAL A 49 4.04 -1.57 11.56
N GLU A 50 3.66 -2.05 12.73
CA GLU A 50 4.50 -2.91 13.56
C GLU A 50 4.84 -4.23 12.86
N ALA A 51 3.83 -4.93 12.35
CA ALA A 51 4.00 -6.23 11.72
C ALA A 51 4.79 -6.15 10.41
N ASN A 52 4.57 -5.10 9.62
CA ASN A 52 5.24 -4.89 8.33
C ASN A 52 6.71 -4.48 8.53
N ASN A 53 7.00 -3.61 9.51
CA ASN A 53 8.37 -3.26 9.86
C ASN A 53 9.19 -4.48 10.25
N ALA A 54 8.62 -5.39 11.05
CA ALA A 54 9.30 -6.60 11.48
C ALA A 54 9.64 -7.56 10.33
N ARG A 55 8.93 -7.45 9.20
CA ARG A 55 9.08 -8.31 8.02
C ARG A 55 9.66 -7.63 6.79
N ASP A 56 10.05 -6.38 6.90
CA ASP A 56 10.49 -5.56 5.77
C ASP A 56 9.46 -5.48 4.63
N VAL A 57 8.18 -5.41 4.99
CA VAL A 57 7.06 -5.22 4.07
C VAL A 57 6.65 -3.76 4.04
N THR A 58 6.35 -3.25 2.86
CA THR A 58 5.71 -1.95 2.65
C THR A 58 4.30 -2.14 2.14
N GLY A 59 3.38 -1.21 2.45
CA GLY A 59 1.99 -1.37 2.10
C GLY A 59 1.21 -0.06 1.96
N LEU A 60 0.19 -0.10 1.11
CA LEU A 60 -0.79 0.96 0.93
C LEU A 60 -2.19 0.36 0.91
N LEU A 61 -3.06 0.86 1.76
CA LEU A 61 -4.46 0.49 1.84
C LEU A 61 -5.33 1.70 1.55
N ILE A 62 -6.15 1.61 0.51
CA ILE A 62 -7.11 2.66 0.13
C ILE A 62 -8.52 2.14 0.30
N VAL A 63 -9.36 2.93 0.97
CA VAL A 63 -10.76 2.60 1.21
C VAL A 63 -11.65 3.74 0.75
N ASN A 64 -12.56 3.46 -0.16
CA ASN A 64 -13.62 4.37 -0.57
C ASN A 64 -14.97 3.65 -0.50
N ASN A 65 -15.79 3.97 0.49
CA ASN A 65 -17.07 3.32 0.74
C ASN A 65 -16.93 1.78 0.86
N ASP A 66 -17.47 1.05 -0.11
CA ASP A 66 -17.44 -0.42 -0.18
C ASP A 66 -16.27 -0.97 -1.03
N ARG A 67 -15.33 -0.13 -1.41
CA ARG A 67 -14.16 -0.47 -2.24
C ARG A 67 -12.88 -0.40 -1.43
N ILE A 68 -12.16 -1.50 -1.37
CA ILE A 68 -10.85 -1.60 -0.74
C ILE A 68 -9.84 -2.08 -1.78
N LEU A 69 -8.74 -1.34 -1.91
CA LEU A 69 -7.57 -1.74 -2.68
C LEU A 69 -6.37 -1.76 -1.76
N GLN A 70 -5.59 -2.83 -1.79
CA GLN A 70 -4.33 -2.89 -1.06
C GLN A 70 -3.19 -3.36 -1.95
N ILE A 71 -2.03 -2.73 -1.77
CA ILE A 71 -0.74 -3.12 -2.35
C ILE A 71 0.19 -3.50 -1.20
N LEU A 72 0.87 -4.62 -1.33
CA LEU A 72 1.91 -5.11 -0.42
C LEU A 72 3.18 -5.39 -1.20
N GLU A 73 4.32 -4.98 -0.68
CA GLU A 73 5.64 -5.20 -1.29
C GLU A 73 6.65 -5.68 -0.27
N GLY A 74 7.48 -6.63 -0.66
CA GLY A 74 8.54 -7.19 0.17
C GLY A 74 9.05 -8.51 -0.37
N ARG A 75 9.67 -9.33 0.49
CA ARG A 75 10.00 -10.69 0.14
C ARG A 75 8.72 -11.51 -0.11
N GLU A 76 8.76 -12.38 -1.08
CA GLU A 76 7.60 -13.17 -1.47
C GLU A 76 7.00 -13.97 -0.31
N ASP A 77 7.85 -14.67 0.47
CA ASP A 77 7.42 -15.46 1.62
C ASP A 77 6.72 -14.59 2.69
N ALA A 78 7.25 -13.41 2.97
CA ALA A 78 6.68 -12.48 3.93
C ALA A 78 5.34 -11.89 3.45
N VAL A 79 5.27 -11.47 2.19
CA VAL A 79 4.05 -10.90 1.59
C VAL A 79 2.94 -11.95 1.50
N ARG A 80 3.24 -13.16 1.06
CA ARG A 80 2.25 -14.26 0.99
C ARG A 80 1.74 -14.67 2.36
N ALA A 81 2.62 -14.77 3.36
CA ALA A 81 2.22 -15.06 4.74
C ALA A 81 1.33 -13.97 5.34
N LEU A 82 1.63 -12.70 5.04
CA LEU A 82 0.80 -11.57 5.45
C LEU A 82 -0.56 -11.59 4.74
N TYR A 83 -0.57 -11.82 3.44
CA TYR A 83 -1.81 -11.89 2.65
C TYR A 83 -2.75 -13.00 3.16
N THR A 84 -2.22 -14.17 3.49
CA THR A 84 -3.02 -15.26 4.09
C THR A 84 -3.70 -14.83 5.39
N LYS A 85 -3.04 -14.04 6.23
CA LYS A 85 -3.65 -13.47 7.45
C LYS A 85 -4.71 -12.44 7.14
N ILE A 86 -4.48 -11.61 6.12
CA ILE A 86 -5.42 -10.59 5.68
C ILE A 86 -6.69 -11.23 5.11
N GLU A 87 -6.57 -12.28 4.30
CA GLU A 87 -7.73 -13.02 3.78
C GLU A 87 -8.62 -13.61 4.88
N ALA A 88 -8.01 -13.98 6.02
CA ALA A 88 -8.72 -14.52 7.18
C ALA A 88 -9.37 -13.44 8.06
N ASP A 89 -9.10 -12.15 7.84
CA ASP A 89 -9.68 -11.06 8.59
C ASP A 89 -11.17 -10.90 8.24
N ARG A 90 -12.04 -11.07 9.25
CA ARG A 90 -13.50 -11.05 9.07
C ARG A 90 -14.09 -9.67 8.83
N ARG A 91 -13.29 -8.61 8.87
CA ARG A 91 -13.77 -7.23 8.61
C ARG A 91 -14.03 -6.97 7.14
N HIS A 92 -13.48 -7.79 6.26
CA HIS A 92 -13.63 -7.67 4.81
C HIS A 92 -13.69 -9.02 4.10
N THR A 93 -14.01 -8.99 2.81
CA THR A 93 -13.98 -10.15 1.93
C THR A 93 -13.15 -9.80 0.69
N VAL A 94 -12.10 -10.57 0.41
CA VAL A 94 -11.34 -10.44 -0.84
C VAL A 94 -12.23 -10.82 -2.02
N VAL A 95 -12.33 -9.95 -3.00
CA VAL A 95 -13.15 -10.16 -4.20
C VAL A 95 -12.30 -10.48 -5.42
N LYS A 96 -11.03 -10.03 -5.43
CA LYS A 96 -10.11 -10.31 -6.53
C LYS A 96 -8.65 -10.14 -6.12
N LEU A 97 -7.82 -11.12 -6.45
CA LEU A 97 -6.38 -10.96 -6.54
C LEU A 97 -6.06 -10.34 -7.90
N VAL A 98 -5.56 -9.10 -7.92
CA VAL A 98 -5.29 -8.37 -9.16
C VAL A 98 -3.97 -8.80 -9.76
N SER A 99 -2.91 -8.78 -8.95
CA SER A 99 -1.57 -9.18 -9.38
C SER A 99 -0.75 -9.74 -8.22
N ALA A 100 0.15 -10.66 -8.54
CA ALA A 100 1.12 -11.22 -7.62
C ALA A 100 2.40 -11.55 -8.41
N MET A 101 3.35 -10.62 -8.45
CA MET A 101 4.50 -10.68 -9.34
C MET A 101 5.77 -10.14 -8.70
N GLU A 102 6.90 -10.57 -9.21
CA GLU A 102 8.21 -10.01 -8.86
C GLU A 102 8.48 -8.73 -9.66
N ASP A 103 9.17 -7.79 -9.02
CA ASP A 103 9.65 -6.56 -9.62
C ASP A 103 11.05 -6.24 -9.09
N GLU A 104 11.76 -5.37 -9.78
CA GLU A 104 13.11 -4.96 -9.38
C GLU A 104 13.09 -3.84 -8.34
N VAL A 105 11.99 -3.08 -8.25
CA VAL A 105 11.92 -1.84 -7.47
C VAL A 105 10.66 -1.78 -6.61
N ARG A 106 10.80 -1.28 -5.37
CA ARG A 106 9.64 -0.93 -4.55
C ARG A 106 8.98 0.34 -5.07
N LEU A 107 7.65 0.30 -5.22
CA LEU A 107 6.84 1.47 -5.55
C LEU A 107 6.48 2.30 -4.33
N LEU A 108 6.28 1.63 -3.19
CA LEU A 108 5.84 2.24 -1.92
C LEU A 108 7.01 2.69 -1.05
N LEU A 109 8.22 2.56 -1.54
CA LEU A 109 9.46 3.04 -0.95
C LEU A 109 9.63 2.59 0.52
N THR A 110 9.39 3.50 1.47
CA THR A 110 9.64 3.29 2.90
C THR A 110 8.36 3.18 3.73
N TRP A 111 7.20 3.16 3.12
CA TRP A 111 5.93 3.15 3.84
C TRP A 111 5.60 1.76 4.36
N SER A 112 5.89 1.51 5.63
CA SER A 112 5.54 0.25 6.28
C SER A 112 4.05 -0.07 6.18
N MET A 113 3.20 0.94 6.32
CA MET A 113 1.79 0.91 5.96
C MET A 113 1.27 2.34 5.90
N VAL A 114 0.57 2.66 4.83
CA VAL A 114 -0.24 3.86 4.71
C VAL A 114 -1.69 3.44 4.54
N VAL A 115 -2.56 3.95 5.38
CA VAL A 115 -4.01 3.70 5.31
C VAL A 115 -4.70 5.01 4.94
N ARG A 116 -5.50 4.99 3.86
CA ARG A 116 -6.25 6.16 3.39
C ARG A 116 -7.72 5.81 3.20
N GLY A 117 -8.57 6.43 4.02
CA GLY A 117 -9.98 6.57 3.72
C GLY A 117 -10.19 7.79 2.84
N LEU A 118 -10.99 7.67 1.79
CA LEU A 118 -11.24 8.76 0.84
C LEU A 118 -12.42 9.65 1.23
N ASP A 119 -12.96 9.48 2.43
CA ASP A 119 -14.01 10.37 2.93
C ASP A 119 -13.51 11.82 3.02
N GLY A 120 -14.21 12.74 2.34
CA GLY A 120 -13.80 14.14 2.23
C GLY A 120 -12.65 14.42 1.25
N ALA A 121 -12.17 13.44 0.49
CA ALA A 121 -11.18 13.64 -0.56
C ALA A 121 -11.73 14.48 -1.72
N PRO A 122 -10.87 15.18 -2.50
CA PRO A 122 -11.29 15.85 -3.71
C PRO A 122 -12.04 14.93 -4.67
N LYS A 123 -13.12 15.45 -5.27
CA LYS A 123 -14.01 14.67 -6.13
C LYS A 123 -13.28 13.94 -7.25
N HIS A 124 -12.27 14.56 -7.86
CA HIS A 124 -11.50 13.94 -8.94
C HIS A 124 -10.73 12.69 -8.48
N LEU A 125 -10.19 12.67 -7.24
CA LEU A 125 -9.51 11.49 -6.69
C LEU A 125 -10.50 10.35 -6.42
N LEU A 126 -11.70 10.67 -5.92
CA LEU A 126 -12.76 9.68 -5.71
C LEU A 126 -13.17 9.03 -7.02
N GLU A 127 -13.46 9.83 -8.05
CA GLU A 127 -13.89 9.35 -9.36
C GLU A 127 -12.80 8.50 -10.03
N GLN A 128 -11.56 8.98 -10.04
CA GLN A 128 -10.45 8.23 -10.63
C GLN A 128 -10.16 6.93 -9.91
N PHE A 129 -10.25 6.90 -8.58
CA PHE A 129 -10.09 5.67 -7.81
C PHE A 129 -11.20 4.68 -8.12
N ASP A 130 -12.45 5.11 -8.15
CA ASP A 130 -13.59 4.26 -8.46
C ASP A 130 -13.49 3.68 -9.87
N ASP A 131 -13.11 4.49 -10.86
CA ASP A 131 -12.90 4.04 -12.24
C ASP A 131 -11.81 2.97 -12.34
N VAL A 132 -10.66 3.20 -11.69
CA VAL A 132 -9.56 2.22 -11.66
C VAL A 132 -9.98 0.94 -10.92
N TYR A 133 -10.67 1.06 -9.79
CA TYR A 133 -11.17 -0.10 -9.06
C TYR A 133 -12.09 -0.96 -9.92
N ASP A 134 -13.05 -0.34 -10.60
CA ASP A 134 -14.02 -1.03 -11.46
C ASP A 134 -13.34 -1.65 -12.70
N GLU A 135 -12.35 -0.97 -13.29
CA GLU A 135 -11.52 -1.50 -14.36
C GLU A 135 -10.75 -2.77 -13.93
N LEU A 136 -10.05 -2.69 -12.78
CA LEU A 136 -9.29 -3.82 -12.25
C LEU A 136 -10.21 -4.99 -11.85
N LEU A 137 -11.39 -4.68 -11.33
CA LEU A 137 -12.38 -5.70 -10.95
C LEU A 137 -12.94 -6.44 -12.19
N ALA A 138 -13.17 -5.71 -13.28
CA ALA A 138 -13.73 -6.26 -14.52
C ALA A 138 -12.72 -6.99 -15.38
N ALA A 139 -11.43 -6.74 -15.25
CA ALA A 139 -10.38 -7.38 -16.04
C ALA A 139 -10.36 -8.89 -15.82
N GLU A 140 -10.16 -9.66 -16.88
CA GLU A 140 -10.03 -11.11 -16.79
C GLU A 140 -8.60 -11.50 -16.36
N GLY A 141 -8.51 -12.41 -15.37
CA GLY A 141 -7.23 -12.90 -14.88
C GLY A 141 -6.45 -11.87 -14.05
N GLU A 142 -5.13 -12.08 -13.97
CA GLU A 142 -4.23 -11.12 -13.33
C GLU A 142 -3.98 -9.92 -14.23
N SER A 143 -3.88 -8.74 -13.64
CA SER A 143 -3.66 -7.48 -14.34
C SER A 143 -2.44 -6.77 -13.79
N GLU A 144 -1.54 -6.36 -14.66
CA GLU A 144 -0.44 -5.49 -14.27
C GLU A 144 -0.96 -4.09 -13.92
N ILE A 145 -0.47 -3.53 -12.82
CA ILE A 145 -0.80 -2.16 -12.42
C ILE A 145 0.02 -1.19 -13.27
N SER A 146 -0.65 -0.31 -13.99
CA SER A 146 0.01 0.68 -14.86
C SER A 146 0.71 1.79 -14.06
N ILE A 147 1.63 2.48 -14.70
CA ILE A 147 2.33 3.64 -14.10
C ILE A 147 1.33 4.73 -13.69
N ASP A 148 0.35 5.02 -14.53
CA ASP A 148 -0.66 6.04 -14.23
C ASP A 148 -1.52 5.66 -13.01
N GLN A 149 -1.85 4.38 -12.85
CA GLN A 149 -2.55 3.87 -11.68
C GLN A 149 -1.68 3.98 -10.41
N ILE A 150 -0.39 3.69 -10.52
CA ILE A 150 0.57 3.85 -9.42
C ILE A 150 0.68 5.32 -9.01
N ASP A 151 0.76 6.23 -9.95
CA ASP A 151 0.84 7.67 -9.67
C ASP A 151 -0.44 8.18 -8.99
N LEU A 152 -1.61 7.72 -9.41
CA LEU A 152 -2.87 7.99 -8.73
C LEU A 152 -2.84 7.47 -7.27
N PHE A 153 -2.39 6.24 -7.04
CA PHE A 153 -2.34 5.67 -5.70
C PHE A 153 -1.35 6.42 -4.80
N LYS A 154 -0.24 6.90 -5.33
CA LYS A 154 0.70 7.76 -4.60
C LYS A 154 0.08 9.13 -4.27
N GLU A 155 -0.64 9.74 -5.20
CA GLU A 155 -1.37 10.99 -4.97
C GLU A 155 -2.39 10.81 -3.83
N ILE A 156 -3.16 9.75 -3.86
CA ILE A 156 -4.10 9.40 -2.80
C ILE A 156 -3.38 9.18 -1.47
N ALA A 157 -2.26 8.48 -1.46
CA ALA A 157 -1.48 8.25 -0.24
C ALA A 157 -1.00 9.56 0.40
N LEU A 158 -0.70 10.58 -0.39
CA LEU A 158 -0.24 11.89 0.06
C LEU A 158 -1.39 12.85 0.41
N PHE A 159 -2.61 12.55 0.01
CA PHE A 159 -3.79 13.41 0.24
C PHE A 159 -4.02 13.71 1.73
N GLY A 160 -3.84 12.75 2.63
CA GLY A 160 -3.99 12.93 4.08
C GLY A 160 -2.80 13.58 4.79
N GLY A 161 -1.85 14.13 4.04
CA GLY A 161 -0.58 14.63 4.55
C GLY A 161 0.56 13.63 4.31
N ILE A 162 1.78 14.07 4.59
CA ILE A 162 2.95 13.20 4.47
C ILE A 162 2.82 12.10 5.54
N PRO A 163 2.87 10.83 5.16
CA PRO A 163 2.88 9.75 6.15
C PRO A 163 4.04 9.96 7.13
N PRO A 164 3.88 9.61 8.41
CA PRO A 164 4.97 9.68 9.36
C PRO A 164 6.15 8.88 8.82
N GLU A 165 7.36 9.40 9.03
CA GLU A 165 8.57 8.68 8.64
C GLU A 165 8.56 7.27 9.24
N PRO A 166 8.90 6.26 8.45
CA PRO A 166 8.97 4.91 8.95
C PRO A 166 10.03 4.86 10.06
N THR A 167 9.64 4.39 11.21
CA THR A 167 10.58 4.01 12.27
C THR A 167 11.29 2.71 11.88
N ARG A 168 11.88 2.68 10.70
CA ARG A 168 12.68 1.56 10.25
C ARG A 168 13.95 1.56 11.11
N LYS A 169 14.02 0.68 12.10
CA LYS A 169 15.28 0.36 12.74
C LYS A 169 16.18 -0.18 11.64
N VAL A 170 17.12 0.64 11.19
CA VAL A 170 18.26 0.14 10.43
C VAL A 170 18.88 -0.93 11.32
N GLY A 171 18.76 -2.19 10.92
CA GLY A 171 19.40 -3.27 11.64
C GLY A 171 20.88 -2.91 11.77
N ALA A 172 21.33 -2.71 12.99
CA ALA A 172 22.73 -2.64 13.29
C ALA A 172 23.29 -4.02 12.92
N GLY A 173 23.94 -4.09 11.76
CA GLY A 173 24.74 -5.24 11.40
C GLY A 173 25.83 -5.39 12.43
N SER A 174 25.83 -6.48 13.13
CA SER A 174 26.98 -6.98 13.87
C SER A 174 27.69 -7.98 13.00
#